data_745220bef1c49efd5b60e79498924bb7
#
_entry.id   745220bef1c49efd5b60e79498924bb7
#
_cell.length_a   1.000
_cell.length_b   1.000
_cell.length_c   1.000
_cell.angle_alpha   90.00
_cell.angle_beta   90.00
_cell.angle_gamma   90.00
#
_symmetry.space_group_name_H-M   'P 1'
#
loop_
_entity.id
_entity.type
_entity.pdbx_description
1 polymer ?
#
loop_
_entity_poly.entity_id
_entity_poly.type
_entity_poly.pdbx_seq_one_letter_code
_entity_poly.pdbx_strand_id
1 'polypeptide(L)'
;MKKQTIIAIVAVLIVAIIIGGVIAVNNNNSGNKDSVKIESAKDMKKMFSTINSNLKEKLPSLETQEIDVSDEMQVQTYTGLKSNENVEALVVSEPIMSSQAYSAVAVKVKSNADIETLKQEMLDNIDTSKWICVSASKVYVTNHDNVIFLVMADE
;
A
#
# COMPACT_ATOMS: atom_id res chain seq x y z
N MET A 1 -7.95 -26.65 1.03
CA MET A 1 -7.28 -25.43 1.55
C MET A 1 -7.95 -24.22 0.90
N LYS A 2 -8.54 -23.33 1.69
CA LYS A 2 -9.12 -22.09 1.16
C LYS A 2 -7.96 -21.25 0.59
N LYS A 3 -8.00 -20.93 -0.70
CA LYS A 3 -7.11 -19.92 -1.29
C LYS A 3 -7.37 -18.61 -0.54
N GLN A 4 -6.48 -18.24 0.37
CA GLN A 4 -6.53 -16.90 0.95
C GLN A 4 -6.13 -15.95 -0.16
N THR A 5 -7.00 -15.00 -0.45
CA THR A 5 -6.79 -13.99 -1.48
C THR A 5 -5.51 -13.21 -1.17
N ILE A 6 -4.68 -12.94 -2.17
CA ILE A 6 -3.43 -12.16 -2.02
C ILE A 6 -3.69 -10.86 -1.27
N ILE A 7 -4.77 -10.20 -1.60
CA ILE A 7 -5.18 -8.92 -0.98
C ILE A 7 -5.39 -9.05 0.53
N ALA A 8 -6.02 -10.13 1.00
CA ALA A 8 -6.23 -10.36 2.43
C ALA A 8 -4.89 -10.59 3.14
N ILE A 9 -3.95 -11.30 2.49
CA ILE A 9 -2.62 -11.55 3.05
C ILE A 9 -1.82 -10.25 3.14
N VAL A 10 -1.82 -9.44 2.08
CA VAL A 10 -1.14 -8.14 2.07
C VAL A 10 -1.73 -7.20 3.12
N ALA A 11 -3.07 -7.13 3.21
CA ALA A 11 -3.75 -6.32 4.22
C ALA A 11 -3.40 -6.75 5.65
N VAL A 12 -3.38 -8.07 5.92
CA VAL A 12 -2.97 -8.61 7.22
C VAL A 12 -1.51 -8.30 7.53
N LEU A 13 -0.62 -8.37 6.54
CA LEU A 13 0.80 -8.04 6.72
C LEU A 13 1.02 -6.55 6.97
N ILE A 14 0.29 -5.67 6.27
CA ILE A 14 0.31 -4.23 6.56
C ILE A 14 -0.07 -4.00 8.02
N VAL A 15 -1.20 -4.55 8.46
CA VAL A 15 -1.67 -4.42 9.84
C VAL A 15 -0.67 -5.02 10.83
N ALA A 16 -0.11 -6.19 10.54
CA ALA A 16 0.86 -6.86 11.43
C ALA A 16 2.16 -6.07 11.57
N ILE A 17 2.66 -5.46 10.49
CA ILE A 17 3.87 -4.63 10.52
C ILE A 17 3.61 -3.35 11.32
N ILE A 18 2.45 -2.76 11.16
CA ILE A 18 2.05 -1.52 11.84
C ILE A 18 1.87 -1.75 13.35
N ILE A 19 1.16 -2.82 13.74
CA ILE A 19 0.83 -3.10 15.16
C ILE A 19 1.97 -3.82 15.88
N GLY A 20 2.71 -4.68 15.18
CA GLY A 20 3.68 -5.62 15.77
C GLY A 20 5.13 -5.17 15.77
N GLY A 21 5.47 -4.00 15.17
CA GLY A 21 6.87 -3.71 14.88
C GLY A 21 7.46 -4.80 13.96
N VAL A 22 8.37 -4.45 13.10
CA VAL A 22 9.05 -5.37 12.16
C VAL A 22 9.04 -6.80 12.68
N ILE A 23 8.40 -7.73 11.97
CA ILE A 23 8.68 -9.15 12.18
C ILE A 23 10.15 -9.32 11.80
N ALA A 24 11.02 -9.18 12.79
CA ALA A 24 12.40 -9.52 12.65
C ALA A 24 12.45 -11.02 12.41
N VAL A 25 12.58 -11.42 11.16
CA VAL A 25 13.15 -12.72 10.85
C VAL A 25 14.63 -12.61 11.20
N ASN A 26 14.92 -12.61 12.48
CA ASN A 26 16.15 -13.18 13.02
C ASN A 26 16.03 -13.35 14.53
N ASN A 27 16.33 -14.56 14.98
CA ASN A 27 16.36 -15.01 16.36
C ASN A 27 17.19 -14.06 17.24
N ASN A 28 16.67 -13.84 18.47
CA ASN A 28 17.30 -13.21 19.64
C ASN A 28 17.20 -11.68 19.75
N ASN A 29 16.12 -11.14 20.28
CA ASN A 29 16.11 -10.52 21.61
C ASN A 29 14.71 -10.02 21.97
N SER A 30 14.33 -10.32 23.18
CA SER A 30 13.13 -9.88 23.88
C SER A 30 13.16 -8.35 24.06
N GLY A 31 12.06 -7.67 23.78
CA GLY A 31 11.82 -6.35 24.35
C GLY A 31 11.58 -5.22 23.35
N ASN A 32 10.43 -4.73 23.40
CA ASN A 32 9.82 -3.50 22.94
C ASN A 32 8.90 -3.64 21.73
N LYS A 33 7.59 -3.60 22.01
CA LYS A 33 6.53 -3.38 21.04
C LYS A 33 6.46 -1.87 20.73
N ASP A 34 7.47 -1.34 20.08
CA ASP A 34 7.35 -0.03 19.48
C ASP A 34 6.63 -0.19 18.16
N SER A 35 5.42 0.34 18.06
CA SER A 35 4.70 0.47 16.79
C SER A 35 5.61 1.16 15.78
N VAL A 36 5.74 0.60 14.57
CA VAL A 36 6.56 1.21 13.52
C VAL A 36 5.90 2.52 13.11
N LYS A 37 6.53 3.63 13.46
CA LYS A 37 6.12 4.92 12.95
C LYS A 37 6.49 5.04 11.49
N ILE A 38 5.51 5.34 10.65
CA ILE A 38 5.69 5.57 9.22
C ILE A 38 5.65 7.09 9.01
N GLU A 39 6.81 7.72 8.98
CA GLU A 39 6.91 9.18 8.91
C GLU A 39 7.36 9.71 7.55
N SER A 40 7.83 8.81 6.67
CA SER A 40 8.43 9.21 5.39
C SER A 40 8.18 8.19 4.27
N ALA A 41 8.39 8.61 3.03
CA ALA A 41 8.40 7.72 1.86
C ALA A 41 9.43 6.58 2.03
N LYS A 42 10.56 6.85 2.70
CA LYS A 42 11.58 5.83 3.00
C LYS A 42 11.04 4.72 3.89
N ASP A 43 10.24 5.06 4.91
CA ASP A 43 9.63 4.07 5.81
C ASP A 43 8.58 3.24 5.07
N MET A 44 7.78 3.88 4.21
CA MET A 44 6.81 3.19 3.34
C MET A 44 7.50 2.23 2.37
N LYS A 45 8.62 2.65 1.74
CA LYS A 45 9.42 1.76 0.88
C LYS A 45 9.97 0.56 1.64
N LYS A 46 10.49 0.78 2.85
CA LYS A 46 11.00 -0.30 3.71
C LYS A 46 9.88 -1.27 4.10
N MET A 47 8.71 -0.76 4.42
CA MET A 47 7.53 -1.58 4.70
C MET A 47 7.17 -2.46 3.50
N PHE A 48 7.05 -1.90 2.29
CA PHE A 48 6.77 -2.68 1.09
C PHE A 48 7.86 -3.69 0.78
N SER A 49 9.13 -3.35 0.97
CA SER A 49 10.24 -4.30 0.81
C SER A 49 10.07 -5.52 1.74
N THR A 50 9.65 -5.29 2.97
CA THR A 50 9.38 -6.38 3.94
C THR A 50 8.18 -7.22 3.51
N ILE A 51 7.08 -6.60 3.07
CA ILE A 51 5.88 -7.30 2.58
C ILE A 51 6.23 -8.15 1.36
N ASN A 52 6.90 -7.54 0.38
CA ASN A 52 7.27 -8.20 -0.87
C ASN A 52 8.21 -9.40 -0.62
N SER A 53 9.15 -9.28 0.31
CA SER A 53 10.05 -10.37 0.69
C SER A 53 9.31 -11.55 1.33
N ASN A 54 8.30 -11.26 2.15
CA ASN A 54 7.47 -12.30 2.81
C ASN A 54 6.49 -12.98 1.84
N LEU A 55 6.18 -12.32 0.73
CA LEU A 55 5.22 -12.82 -0.28
C LEU A 55 5.88 -13.19 -1.61
N LYS A 56 7.20 -13.27 -1.68
CA LYS A 56 7.97 -13.49 -2.90
C LYS A 56 7.50 -14.68 -3.76
N GLU A 57 6.96 -15.72 -3.15
CA GLU A 57 6.43 -16.90 -3.87
C GLU A 57 4.98 -16.71 -4.35
N LYS A 58 4.28 -15.67 -3.90
CA LYS A 58 2.86 -15.43 -4.17
C LYS A 58 2.61 -14.19 -5.01
N LEU A 59 3.57 -13.28 -5.04
CA LEU A 59 3.49 -12.04 -5.79
C LEU A 59 4.43 -12.11 -7.00
N PRO A 60 4.09 -11.40 -8.08
CA PRO A 60 5.01 -11.19 -9.20
C PRO A 60 6.25 -10.41 -8.77
N SER A 61 7.21 -10.25 -9.68
CA SER A 61 8.32 -9.32 -9.46
C SER A 61 7.78 -7.90 -9.41
N LEU A 62 7.94 -7.25 -8.26
CA LEU A 62 7.42 -5.92 -7.97
C LEU A 62 8.52 -4.87 -8.01
N GLU A 63 8.18 -3.69 -8.53
CA GLU A 63 8.94 -2.47 -8.37
C GLU A 63 8.25 -1.59 -7.33
N THR A 64 9.04 -1.00 -6.44
CA THR A 64 8.56 -0.07 -5.41
C THR A 64 9.19 1.29 -5.61
N GLN A 65 8.36 2.27 -5.92
CA GLN A 65 8.79 3.63 -6.26
C GLN A 65 8.06 4.69 -5.45
N GLU A 66 8.73 5.80 -5.24
CA GLU A 66 8.14 7.03 -4.73
C GLU A 66 7.62 7.85 -5.89
N ILE A 67 6.41 8.38 -5.74
CA ILE A 67 5.74 9.19 -6.76
C ILE A 67 5.88 10.66 -6.37
N ASP A 68 6.13 11.50 -7.35
CA ASP A 68 6.15 12.94 -7.15
C ASP A 68 4.75 13.45 -6.84
N VAL A 69 4.54 13.83 -5.59
CA VAL A 69 3.24 14.32 -5.11
C VAL A 69 2.85 15.69 -5.65
N SER A 70 3.77 16.40 -6.31
CA SER A 70 3.46 17.65 -7.02
C SER A 70 2.75 17.40 -8.36
N ASP A 71 2.85 16.19 -8.91
CA ASP A 71 2.14 15.75 -10.10
C ASP A 71 0.75 15.20 -9.72
N GLU A 72 -0.25 16.06 -9.81
CA GLU A 72 -1.64 15.73 -9.45
C GLU A 72 -2.20 14.58 -10.28
N MET A 73 -1.80 14.45 -11.55
CA MET A 73 -2.25 13.36 -12.43
C MET A 73 -1.71 12.01 -11.93
N GLN A 74 -0.45 11.95 -11.50
CA GLN A 74 0.10 10.73 -10.93
C GLN A 74 -0.57 10.38 -9.60
N VAL A 75 -0.79 11.37 -8.71
CA VAL A 75 -1.51 11.16 -7.47
C VAL A 75 -2.89 10.57 -7.75
N GLN A 76 -3.66 11.17 -8.66
CA GLN A 76 -4.97 10.66 -9.05
C GLN A 76 -4.91 9.23 -9.61
N THR A 77 -3.97 8.96 -10.50
CA THR A 77 -3.82 7.64 -11.16
C THR A 77 -3.55 6.51 -10.15
N TYR A 78 -2.71 6.77 -9.16
CA TYR A 78 -2.33 5.74 -8.19
C TYR A 78 -3.26 5.64 -6.98
N THR A 79 -3.97 6.70 -6.66
CA THR A 79 -4.75 6.76 -5.41
C THR A 79 -6.26 6.89 -5.62
N GLY A 80 -6.72 7.45 -6.75
CA GLY A 80 -8.09 7.86 -6.96
C GLY A 80 -8.45 9.20 -6.30
N LEU A 81 -7.51 9.85 -5.61
CA LEU A 81 -7.74 11.18 -5.03
C LEU A 81 -7.83 12.24 -6.13
N LYS A 82 -8.79 13.14 -6.02
CA LYS A 82 -9.04 14.21 -7.01
C LYS A 82 -8.07 15.39 -6.87
N SER A 83 -7.42 15.51 -5.71
CA SER A 83 -6.47 16.57 -5.40
C SER A 83 -5.29 16.04 -4.61
N ASN A 84 -4.12 16.60 -4.85
CA ASN A 84 -2.89 16.32 -4.11
C ASN A 84 -2.71 17.19 -2.87
N GLU A 85 -3.61 18.14 -2.58
CA GLU A 85 -3.48 19.13 -1.51
C GLU A 85 -3.16 18.52 -0.12
N ASN A 86 -3.74 17.35 0.17
CA ASN A 86 -3.55 16.66 1.45
C ASN A 86 -2.42 15.64 1.43
N VAL A 87 -1.76 15.42 0.30
CA VAL A 87 -0.75 14.37 0.15
C VAL A 87 0.64 14.92 0.47
N GLU A 88 1.34 14.28 1.40
CA GLU A 88 2.73 14.61 1.78
C GLU A 88 3.76 13.67 1.16
N ALA A 89 3.41 12.39 0.99
CA ALA A 89 4.25 11.40 0.34
C ALA A 89 3.41 10.27 -0.24
N LEU A 90 3.88 9.68 -1.33
CA LEU A 90 3.20 8.59 -2.03
C LEU A 90 4.21 7.54 -2.48
N VAL A 91 3.99 6.30 -2.11
CA VAL A 91 4.80 5.15 -2.51
C VAL A 91 3.90 4.07 -3.09
N VAL A 92 4.32 3.52 -4.20
CA VAL A 92 3.58 2.50 -4.96
C VAL A 92 4.45 1.27 -5.15
N SER A 93 3.87 0.09 -5.01
CA SER A 93 4.50 -1.20 -5.30
C SER A 93 3.63 -1.96 -6.30
N GLU A 94 4.13 -2.13 -7.51
CA GLU A 94 3.40 -2.73 -8.64
C GLU A 94 4.27 -3.72 -9.41
N PRO A 95 3.66 -4.66 -10.16
CA PRO A 95 4.38 -5.55 -11.05
C PRO A 95 5.17 -4.78 -12.13
N ILE A 96 6.38 -5.26 -12.40
CA ILE A 96 7.19 -4.75 -13.53
C ILE A 96 6.47 -4.98 -14.87
N MET A 97 5.61 -6.01 -14.92
CA MET A 97 4.83 -6.36 -16.12
C MET A 97 3.36 -5.97 -15.91
N SER A 98 2.83 -5.14 -16.81
CA SER A 98 1.45 -4.64 -16.77
C SER A 98 0.35 -5.68 -17.09
N SER A 99 0.71 -6.95 -17.23
CA SER A 99 -0.23 -8.07 -17.45
C SER A 99 -0.74 -8.73 -16.17
N GLN A 100 -0.42 -8.18 -15.02
CA GLN A 100 -0.84 -8.68 -13.71
C GLN A 100 -1.51 -7.56 -12.92
N ALA A 101 -2.76 -7.77 -12.53
CA ALA A 101 -3.52 -6.80 -11.76
C ALA A 101 -3.13 -6.90 -10.28
N TYR A 102 -2.17 -6.09 -9.87
CA TYR A 102 -1.78 -5.89 -8.48
C TYR A 102 -1.25 -4.47 -8.30
N SER A 103 -1.69 -3.79 -7.26
CA SER A 103 -1.14 -2.51 -6.84
C SER A 103 -1.26 -2.39 -5.32
N ALA A 104 -0.17 -2.03 -4.68
CA ALA A 104 -0.16 -1.66 -3.27
C ALA A 104 0.38 -0.24 -3.14
N VAL A 105 -0.41 0.62 -2.52
CA VAL A 105 -0.17 2.06 -2.41
C VAL A 105 -0.15 2.47 -0.96
N ALA A 106 0.81 3.28 -0.57
CA ALA A 106 0.87 3.94 0.73
C ALA A 106 0.91 5.46 0.52
N VAL A 107 -0.06 6.15 1.09
CA VAL A 107 -0.24 7.61 0.98
C VAL A 107 -0.12 8.22 2.36
N LYS A 108 0.91 9.03 2.59
CA LYS A 108 1.00 9.86 3.78
C LYS A 108 0.27 11.16 3.52
N VAL A 109 -0.67 11.50 4.39
CA VAL A 109 -1.46 12.73 4.27
C VAL A 109 -1.18 13.66 5.45
N LYS A 110 -1.55 14.93 5.29
CA LYS A 110 -1.44 15.94 6.35
C LYS A 110 -2.17 15.49 7.62
N SER A 111 -1.64 15.83 8.78
CA SER A 111 -2.18 15.42 10.07
C SER A 111 -3.59 15.94 10.36
N ASN A 112 -4.02 16.99 9.69
CA ASN A 112 -5.36 17.59 9.79
C ASN A 112 -6.32 17.14 8.68
N ALA A 113 -5.90 16.20 7.81
CA ALA A 113 -6.74 15.67 6.74
C ALA A 113 -7.85 14.77 7.31
N ASP A 114 -9.01 14.79 6.66
CA ASP A 114 -10.11 13.87 6.97
C ASP A 114 -9.84 12.51 6.32
N ILE A 115 -9.26 11.60 7.10
CA ILE A 115 -8.83 10.28 6.65
C ILE A 115 -10.00 9.45 6.09
N GLU A 116 -11.16 9.49 6.75
CA GLU A 116 -12.30 8.68 6.31
C GLU A 116 -12.86 9.19 4.97
N THR A 117 -12.94 10.50 4.79
CA THR A 117 -13.33 11.10 3.51
C THR A 117 -12.34 10.73 2.41
N LEU A 118 -11.04 10.81 2.66
CA LEU A 118 -10.02 10.44 1.67
C LEU A 118 -10.05 8.95 1.32
N LYS A 119 -10.24 8.06 2.30
CA LYS A 119 -10.40 6.62 2.05
C LYS A 119 -11.60 6.32 1.16
N GLN A 120 -12.73 6.98 1.41
CA GLN A 120 -13.93 6.81 0.59
C GLN A 120 -13.71 7.33 -0.82
N GLU A 121 -13.08 8.49 -0.97
CA GLU A 121 -12.74 9.07 -2.26
C GLU A 121 -11.82 8.14 -3.08
N MET A 122 -10.81 7.54 -2.44
CA MET A 122 -9.94 6.55 -3.07
C MET A 122 -10.74 5.33 -3.57
N LEU A 123 -11.64 4.79 -2.75
CA LEU A 123 -12.49 3.67 -3.12
C LEU A 123 -13.41 3.97 -4.29
N ASP A 124 -13.97 5.18 -4.33
CA ASP A 124 -14.96 5.58 -5.32
C ASP A 124 -14.35 5.90 -6.70
N ASN A 125 -13.06 6.29 -6.73
CA ASN A 125 -12.47 6.82 -7.95
C ASN A 125 -11.25 6.04 -8.45
N ILE A 126 -10.73 5.05 -7.70
CA ILE A 126 -9.57 4.29 -8.17
C ILE A 126 -9.90 3.49 -9.43
N ASP A 127 -9.05 3.58 -10.44
CA ASP A 127 -9.19 2.78 -11.65
C ASP A 127 -8.68 1.35 -11.43
N THR A 128 -9.62 0.42 -11.34
CA THR A 128 -9.31 -1.01 -11.20
C THR A 128 -8.91 -1.69 -12.50
N SER A 129 -8.92 -0.97 -13.63
CA SER A 129 -8.65 -1.49 -14.97
C SER A 129 -7.42 -0.86 -15.64
N LYS A 130 -6.56 -0.23 -14.88
CA LYS A 130 -5.37 0.49 -15.38
C LYS A 130 -4.32 -0.39 -16.05
N TRP A 131 -4.42 -1.70 -15.99
CA TRP A 131 -3.49 -2.66 -16.60
C TRP A 131 -3.93 -3.11 -17.99
N ILE A 132 -3.04 -3.76 -18.72
CA ILE A 132 -3.32 -4.28 -20.07
C ILE A 132 -4.05 -5.63 -19.96
N CYS A 133 -5.30 -5.67 -20.44
CA CYS A 133 -6.15 -6.87 -20.52
C CYS A 133 -6.49 -7.55 -19.19
N VAL A 134 -6.20 -6.94 -18.05
CA VAL A 134 -6.54 -7.45 -16.73
C VAL A 134 -7.09 -6.33 -15.85
N SER A 135 -7.89 -6.68 -14.87
CA SER A 135 -8.49 -5.74 -13.91
C SER A 135 -8.41 -6.32 -12.50
N ALA A 136 -8.29 -5.46 -11.52
CA ALA A 136 -8.42 -5.88 -10.13
C ALA A 136 -9.89 -6.16 -9.81
N SER A 137 -10.17 -7.34 -9.27
CA SER A 137 -11.52 -7.73 -8.84
C SER A 137 -11.82 -7.27 -7.41
N LYS A 138 -10.80 -6.89 -6.66
CA LYS A 138 -10.91 -6.45 -5.27
C LYS A 138 -10.04 -5.26 -4.96
N VAL A 139 -10.59 -4.38 -4.13
CA VAL A 139 -9.91 -3.21 -3.57
C VAL A 139 -10.07 -3.23 -2.05
N TYR A 140 -9.00 -2.97 -1.34
CA TYR A 140 -8.97 -2.84 0.10
C TYR A 140 -8.28 -1.53 0.50
N VAL A 141 -8.93 -0.74 1.34
CA VAL A 141 -8.37 0.51 1.87
C VAL A 141 -8.42 0.49 3.39
N THR A 142 -7.31 0.82 4.03
CA THR A 142 -7.18 0.97 5.47
C THR A 142 -6.22 2.11 5.79
N ASN A 143 -6.07 2.45 7.05
CA ASN A 143 -5.09 3.44 7.47
C ASN A 143 -4.45 3.09 8.81
N HIS A 144 -3.31 3.70 9.06
CA HIS A 144 -2.69 3.80 10.37
C HIS A 144 -2.21 5.23 10.54
N ASP A 145 -2.69 5.90 11.60
CA ASP A 145 -2.48 7.33 11.78
C ASP A 145 -2.84 8.09 10.49
N ASN A 146 -1.95 8.93 10.00
CA ASN A 146 -2.09 9.69 8.77
C ASN A 146 -1.50 9.03 7.52
N VAL A 147 -1.33 7.71 7.54
CA VAL A 147 -0.94 6.93 6.36
C VAL A 147 -2.08 6.03 5.93
N ILE A 148 -2.55 6.23 4.71
CA ILE A 148 -3.60 5.43 4.08
C ILE A 148 -2.96 4.38 3.19
N PHE A 149 -3.44 3.15 3.25
CA PHE A 149 -3.00 2.02 2.44
C PHE A 149 -4.15 1.58 1.54
N LEU A 150 -3.87 1.48 0.25
CA LEU A 150 -4.76 0.88 -0.73
C LEU A 150 -4.07 -0.33 -1.34
N VAL A 151 -4.77 -1.44 -1.42
CA VAL A 151 -4.32 -2.64 -2.12
C VAL A 151 -5.43 -3.09 -3.05
N MET A 152 -5.09 -3.32 -4.30
CA MET A 152 -5.99 -3.92 -5.27
C MET A 152 -5.31 -5.03 -6.05
N ALA A 153 -6.05 -6.09 -6.30
CA ALA A 153 -5.56 -7.26 -7.01
C ALA A 153 -6.70 -8.03 -7.68
N ASP A 154 -6.34 -8.89 -8.64
CA ASP A 154 -7.18 -9.97 -9.11
C ASP A 154 -7.08 -11.17 -8.17
N GLU A 155 -8.13 -12.04 -8.15
CA GLU A 155 -8.19 -13.26 -7.32
C GLU A 155 -7.52 -14.46 -8.00
#